data_26283bba1085328c34d49df226e96def
#
_entry.id   26283bba1085328c34d49df226e96def
#
_cell.length_a   1.000
_cell.length_b   1.000
_cell.length_c   1.000
_cell.angle_alpha   90.00
_cell.angle_beta   90.00
_cell.angle_gamma   90.00
#
_symmetry.space_group_name_H-M   'P 1'
#
loop_
_entity.id
_entity.type
_entity.pdbx_description
1 polymer ?
#
loop_
_entity_poly.entity_id
_entity_poly.type
_entity_poly.pdbx_seq_one_letter_code
_entity_poly.pdbx_strand_id
1 'polypeptide(L)'
;MTIATAGASLAACAIAITFMAMYLRKWWVGGRALKDLAPMIQGFVCGGLATICFGGLAGWLAGCGRQAVGSIGGKAITGTTGTASGDTLAPGSLGRLSEEGGVVVFFLFVLLVVIYKAASKDDKGRLISFFLAGTILCVTAGVAGMLDGLPDLINSLGLSGRNALERNV
;
A
#
# COMPACT_ATOMS: atom_id res chain seq x y z
N MET A 1 1.67 20.11 -12.74
CA MET A 1 0.48 19.28 -12.49
C MET A 1 0.55 18.84 -11.05
N THR A 2 -0.09 19.58 -10.15
CA THR A 2 -0.20 19.20 -8.74
C THR A 2 -1.18 18.04 -8.69
N ILE A 3 -0.66 16.82 -8.51
CA ILE A 3 -1.48 15.69 -8.12
C ILE A 3 -1.90 16.01 -6.68
N ALA A 4 -3.10 16.59 -6.56
CA ALA A 4 -3.70 16.81 -5.28
C ALA A 4 -3.67 15.47 -4.52
N THR A 5 -3.21 15.50 -3.29
CA THR A 5 -3.32 14.41 -2.33
C THR A 5 -4.81 14.19 -2.06
N ALA A 6 -5.51 13.63 -3.05
CA ALA A 6 -6.89 13.26 -2.91
C ALA A 6 -6.96 12.21 -1.80
N GLY A 7 -7.58 12.55 -0.69
CA GLY A 7 -7.85 11.63 0.40
C GLY A 7 -8.58 10.39 -0.14
N ALA A 8 -8.45 9.27 0.56
CA ALA A 8 -9.18 8.07 0.20
C ALA A 8 -10.68 8.30 0.42
N SER A 9 -11.52 7.89 -0.53
CA SER A 9 -12.96 7.91 -0.32
C SER A 9 -13.36 6.85 0.70
N LEU A 10 -14.39 7.12 1.49
CA LEU A 10 -14.95 6.17 2.46
C LEU A 10 -15.34 4.85 1.77
N ALA A 11 -15.83 4.93 0.55
CA ALA A 11 -16.17 3.78 -0.28
C ALA A 11 -14.94 2.91 -0.65
N ALA A 12 -13.82 3.56 -1.02
CA ALA A 12 -12.59 2.85 -1.31
C ALA A 12 -12.04 2.13 -0.07
N CYS A 13 -12.10 2.78 1.10
CA CYS A 13 -11.70 2.17 2.36
C CYS A 13 -12.56 0.97 2.73
N ALA A 14 -13.89 1.08 2.58
CA ALA A 14 -14.81 -0.03 2.85
C ALA A 14 -14.50 -1.25 1.98
N ILE A 15 -14.24 -1.05 0.68
CA ILE A 15 -13.84 -2.12 -0.22
C ILE A 15 -12.48 -2.71 0.16
N ALA A 16 -11.49 -1.86 0.45
CA ALA A 16 -10.16 -2.32 0.84
C ALA A 16 -10.23 -3.22 2.10
N ILE A 17 -10.97 -2.78 3.12
CA ILE A 17 -11.19 -3.55 4.35
C ILE A 17 -11.93 -4.86 4.05
N THR A 18 -12.95 -4.84 3.20
CA THR A 18 -13.71 -6.04 2.83
C THR A 18 -12.81 -7.07 2.15
N PHE A 19 -11.98 -6.66 1.18
CA PHE A 19 -11.03 -7.56 0.54
C PHE A 19 -10.00 -8.11 1.52
N MET A 20 -9.44 -7.27 2.38
CA MET A 20 -8.53 -7.72 3.43
C MET A 20 -9.18 -8.76 4.34
N ALA A 21 -10.39 -8.49 4.82
CA ALA A 21 -11.13 -9.40 5.69
C ALA A 21 -11.42 -10.76 5.01
N MET A 22 -11.79 -10.75 3.72
CA MET A 22 -12.03 -11.97 2.95
C MET A 22 -10.77 -12.83 2.83
N TYR A 23 -9.63 -12.23 2.49
CA TYR A 23 -8.37 -12.96 2.36
C TYR A 23 -7.83 -13.43 3.71
N LEU A 24 -7.92 -12.62 4.76
CA LEU A 24 -7.53 -12.99 6.12
C LEU A 24 -8.40 -14.14 6.65
N ARG A 25 -9.73 -14.09 6.38
CA ARG A 25 -10.62 -15.20 6.72
C ARG A 25 -10.24 -16.48 5.98
N LYS A 26 -9.95 -16.39 4.66
CA LYS A 26 -9.51 -17.54 3.87
C LYS A 26 -8.22 -18.15 4.42
N TRP A 27 -7.27 -17.30 4.81
CA TRP A 27 -6.03 -17.73 5.45
C TRP A 27 -6.27 -18.38 6.82
N TRP A 28 -7.15 -17.78 7.64
CA TRP A 28 -7.49 -18.30 8.97
C TRP A 28 -8.12 -19.69 8.92
N VAL A 29 -9.03 -19.91 7.98
CA VAL A 29 -9.71 -21.20 7.78
C VAL A 29 -8.81 -22.22 7.05
N GLY A 30 -7.88 -21.74 6.20
CA GLY A 30 -7.00 -22.56 5.37
C GLY A 30 -5.77 -23.15 6.07
N GLY A 31 -5.70 -23.13 7.42
CA GLY A 31 -4.60 -23.75 8.18
C GLY A 31 -3.49 -22.82 8.61
N ARG A 32 -3.64 -21.49 8.44
CA ARG A 32 -2.74 -20.43 8.97
C ARG A 32 -1.28 -20.56 8.55
N ALA A 33 -1.00 -21.03 7.34
CA ALA A 33 0.36 -21.15 6.87
C ALA A 33 1.02 -19.77 6.73
N LEU A 34 2.15 -19.55 7.41
CA LEU A 34 2.89 -18.27 7.39
C LEU A 34 3.35 -17.89 5.98
N LYS A 35 3.63 -18.87 5.12
CA LYS A 35 3.99 -18.64 3.71
C LYS A 35 2.90 -17.90 2.93
N ASP A 36 1.64 -18.10 3.28
CA ASP A 36 0.49 -17.45 2.61
C ASP A 36 0.28 -16.01 3.11
N LEU A 37 0.81 -15.68 4.29
CA LEU A 37 0.74 -14.34 4.86
C LEU A 37 1.81 -13.40 4.26
N ALA A 38 2.96 -13.97 3.86
CA ALA A 38 4.07 -13.18 3.33
C ALA A 38 3.69 -12.27 2.14
N PRO A 39 3.00 -12.76 1.07
CA PRO A 39 2.58 -11.90 -0.04
C PRO A 39 1.55 -10.83 0.38
N MET A 40 0.74 -11.10 1.40
CA MET A 40 -0.21 -10.13 1.93
C MET A 40 0.51 -8.96 2.63
N ILE A 41 1.41 -9.26 3.56
CA ILE A 41 2.19 -8.24 4.29
C ILE A 41 3.04 -7.44 3.30
N GLN A 42 3.73 -8.11 2.39
CA GLN A 42 4.57 -7.45 1.41
C GLN A 42 3.76 -6.54 0.48
N GLY A 43 2.63 -7.01 -0.03
CA GLY A 43 1.73 -6.19 -0.84
C GLY A 43 1.30 -4.93 -0.07
N PHE A 44 0.84 -5.08 1.18
CA PHE A 44 0.37 -3.98 2.01
C PHE A 44 1.48 -2.95 2.29
N VAL A 45 2.66 -3.40 2.71
CA VAL A 45 3.81 -2.53 2.99
C VAL A 45 4.25 -1.78 1.74
N CYS A 46 4.41 -2.47 0.60
CA CYS A 46 4.77 -1.81 -0.65
C CYS A 46 3.69 -0.83 -1.13
N GLY A 47 2.41 -1.14 -0.93
CA GLY A 47 1.30 -0.22 -1.20
C GLY A 47 1.37 1.03 -0.34
N GLY A 48 1.65 0.89 0.96
CA GLY A 48 1.86 2.00 1.88
C GLY A 48 3.07 2.86 1.48
N LEU A 49 4.22 2.22 1.20
CA LEU A 49 5.43 2.92 0.75
C LEU A 49 5.23 3.66 -0.58
N ALA A 50 4.41 3.12 -1.48
CA ALA A 50 4.06 3.82 -2.73
C ALA A 50 3.35 5.14 -2.49
N THR A 51 2.64 5.31 -1.37
CA THR A 51 1.95 6.56 -1.02
C THR A 51 2.91 7.66 -0.55
N ILE A 52 4.10 7.29 -0.04
CA ILE A 52 5.13 8.21 0.41
C ILE A 52 5.97 8.70 -0.78
N CYS A 53 6.00 7.95 -1.89
CA CYS A 53 6.71 8.32 -3.11
C CYS A 53 5.95 9.43 -3.84
N PHE A 54 6.40 10.67 -3.66
CA PHE A 54 5.85 11.84 -4.37
C PHE A 54 6.35 11.86 -5.82
N GLY A 55 5.72 11.06 -6.68
CA GLY A 55 6.09 10.95 -8.09
C GLY A 55 6.73 9.62 -8.45
N GLY A 56 7.23 9.52 -9.67
CA GLY A 56 7.77 8.26 -10.20
C GLY A 56 6.69 7.20 -10.42
N LEU A 57 7.13 6.00 -10.81
CA LEU A 57 6.25 4.89 -11.14
C LEU A 57 5.41 4.42 -9.94
N ALA A 58 6.03 4.36 -8.75
CA ALA A 58 5.35 3.89 -7.55
C ALA A 58 4.20 4.81 -7.12
N GLY A 59 4.44 6.13 -7.07
CA GLY A 59 3.41 7.12 -6.75
C GLY A 59 2.30 7.17 -7.82
N TRP A 60 2.66 7.01 -9.08
CA TRP A 60 1.70 6.92 -10.19
C TRP A 60 0.80 5.69 -10.04
N LEU A 61 1.38 4.49 -9.78
CA LEU A 61 0.62 3.26 -9.54
C LEU A 61 -0.32 3.40 -8.35
N ALA A 62 0.15 4.00 -7.25
CA ALA A 62 -0.69 4.26 -6.09
C ALA A 62 -1.86 5.20 -6.42
N GLY A 63 -1.62 6.24 -7.22
CA GLY A 63 -2.65 7.16 -7.68
C GLY A 63 -3.69 6.48 -8.55
N CYS A 64 -3.28 5.72 -9.55
CA CYS A 64 -4.16 4.94 -10.42
C CYS A 64 -4.98 3.91 -9.63
N GLY A 65 -4.34 3.21 -8.70
CA GLY A 65 -5.02 2.23 -7.85
C GLY A 65 -6.13 2.85 -7.00
N ARG A 66 -5.86 4.00 -6.37
CA ARG A 66 -6.86 4.74 -5.58
C ARG A 66 -8.04 5.20 -6.42
N GLN A 67 -7.80 5.75 -7.61
CA GLN A 67 -8.86 6.20 -8.51
C GLN A 67 -9.71 5.03 -8.98
N ALA A 68 -9.10 3.92 -9.38
CA ALA A 68 -9.82 2.74 -9.83
C ALA A 68 -10.72 2.16 -8.73
N VAL A 69 -10.16 1.93 -7.53
CA VAL A 69 -10.93 1.39 -6.41
C VAL A 69 -11.97 2.39 -5.90
N GLY A 70 -11.66 3.68 -5.89
CA GLY A 70 -12.61 4.73 -5.51
C GLY A 70 -13.82 4.80 -6.45
N SER A 71 -13.61 4.71 -7.75
CA SER A 71 -14.70 4.72 -8.73
C SER A 71 -15.57 3.46 -8.66
N ILE A 72 -14.96 2.29 -8.49
CA ILE A 72 -15.68 1.02 -8.32
C ILE A 72 -16.44 1.03 -6.99
N GLY A 73 -15.80 1.50 -5.92
CA GLY A 73 -16.39 1.59 -4.60
C GLY A 73 -17.58 2.51 -4.54
N GLY A 74 -17.45 3.69 -5.14
CA GLY A 74 -18.55 4.64 -5.23
C GLY A 74 -19.77 4.03 -5.92
N LYS A 75 -19.57 3.41 -7.09
CA LYS A 75 -20.65 2.73 -7.82
C LYS A 75 -21.26 1.58 -7.03
N ALA A 76 -20.45 0.77 -6.34
CA ALA A 76 -20.94 -0.35 -5.57
C ALA A 76 -21.82 0.11 -4.38
N ILE A 77 -21.39 1.12 -3.63
CA ILE A 77 -22.17 1.65 -2.50
C ILE A 77 -23.44 2.34 -3.01
N THR A 78 -23.33 3.21 -3.99
CA THR A 78 -24.51 3.90 -4.56
C THR A 78 -25.51 2.90 -5.14
N GLY A 79 -25.02 1.85 -5.83
CA GLY A 79 -25.88 0.81 -6.38
C GLY A 79 -26.56 -0.08 -5.33
N THR A 80 -25.94 -0.22 -4.15
CA THR A 80 -26.46 -1.08 -3.07
C THR A 80 -27.33 -0.32 -2.08
N THR A 81 -26.93 0.91 -1.72
CA THR A 81 -27.56 1.69 -0.65
C THR A 81 -28.37 2.87 -1.15
N GLY A 82 -28.22 3.26 -2.43
CA GLY A 82 -28.83 4.46 -2.98
C GLY A 82 -28.23 5.79 -2.45
N THR A 83 -27.24 5.73 -1.55
CA THR A 83 -26.59 6.92 -0.99
C THR A 83 -25.36 7.29 -1.83
N ALA A 84 -25.17 8.58 -2.10
CA ALA A 84 -23.97 9.08 -2.77
C ALA A 84 -22.76 8.93 -1.83
N SER A 85 -21.72 8.24 -2.30
CA SER A 85 -20.48 8.00 -1.53
C SER A 85 -19.38 8.96 -2.02
N GLY A 86 -19.58 10.25 -1.84
CA GLY A 86 -18.64 11.30 -2.28
C GLY A 86 -17.66 11.77 -1.22
N ASP A 87 -17.87 11.42 0.05
CA ASP A 87 -17.04 11.91 1.15
C ASP A 87 -15.64 11.33 1.12
N THR A 88 -14.65 12.22 1.11
CA THR A 88 -13.24 11.88 1.28
C THR A 88 -12.89 11.93 2.76
N LEU A 89 -12.21 10.88 3.23
CA LEU A 89 -11.68 10.86 4.59
C LEU A 89 -10.53 11.88 4.74
N ALA A 90 -10.32 12.33 5.97
CA ALA A 90 -9.19 13.22 6.27
C ALA A 90 -7.88 12.60 5.79
N PRO A 91 -7.11 13.31 4.94
CA PRO A 91 -5.86 12.81 4.43
C PRO A 91 -4.82 12.72 5.55
N GLY A 92 -4.13 11.59 5.63
CA GLY A 92 -2.95 11.42 6.45
C GLY A 92 -1.68 11.58 5.62
N SER A 93 -0.56 11.84 6.28
CA SER A 93 0.76 11.84 5.69
C SER A 93 1.64 10.88 6.48
N LEU A 94 2.28 9.96 5.78
CA LEU A 94 3.28 9.04 6.36
C LEU A 94 4.68 9.68 6.48
N GLY A 95 4.82 10.97 6.15
CA GLY A 95 6.13 11.64 6.18
C GLY A 95 6.83 11.65 4.82
N ARG A 96 8.16 11.85 4.83
CA ARG A 96 8.99 11.95 3.62
C ARG A 96 10.12 10.94 3.64
N LEU A 97 10.41 10.39 2.46
CA LEU A 97 11.58 9.56 2.23
C LEU A 97 12.82 10.43 2.02
N SER A 98 13.95 10.04 2.64
CA SER A 98 15.26 10.53 2.28
C SER A 98 15.72 9.92 0.95
N GLU A 99 16.83 10.42 0.41
CA GLU A 99 17.42 9.89 -0.81
C GLU A 99 17.80 8.40 -0.63
N GLU A 100 18.42 8.07 0.49
CA GLU A 100 18.80 6.70 0.87
C GLU A 100 17.56 5.81 1.08
N GLY A 101 16.51 6.33 1.73
CA GLY A 101 15.24 5.65 1.89
C GLY A 101 14.57 5.35 0.54
N GLY A 102 14.71 6.25 -0.44
CA GLY A 102 14.24 6.05 -1.81
C GLY A 102 14.90 4.84 -2.49
N VAL A 103 16.18 4.62 -2.26
CA VAL A 103 16.91 3.44 -2.78
C VAL A 103 16.37 2.14 -2.15
N VAL A 104 16.10 2.13 -0.85
CA VAL A 104 15.51 0.97 -0.17
C VAL A 104 14.13 0.65 -0.75
N VAL A 105 13.29 1.66 -0.94
CA VAL A 105 11.96 1.48 -1.54
C VAL A 105 12.07 0.94 -2.97
N PHE A 106 13.03 1.43 -3.77
CA PHE A 106 13.28 0.89 -5.11
C PHE A 106 13.58 -0.62 -5.06
N PHE A 107 14.49 -1.06 -4.18
CA PHE A 107 14.80 -2.48 -4.03
C PHE A 107 13.58 -3.30 -3.56
N LEU A 108 12.77 -2.76 -2.65
CA LEU A 108 11.53 -3.42 -2.22
C LEU A 108 10.53 -3.58 -3.38
N PHE A 109 10.43 -2.59 -4.27
CA PHE A 109 9.59 -2.70 -5.47
C PHE A 109 10.14 -3.72 -6.48
N VAL A 110 11.45 -3.76 -6.70
CA VAL A 110 12.08 -4.79 -7.53
C VAL A 110 11.80 -6.18 -6.96
N LEU A 111 11.97 -6.36 -5.65
CA LEU A 111 11.65 -7.60 -4.96
C LEU A 111 10.16 -7.97 -5.11
N LEU A 112 9.26 -7.00 -4.98
CA LEU A 112 7.83 -7.19 -5.21
C LEU A 112 7.55 -7.74 -6.62
N VAL A 113 8.19 -7.17 -7.66
CA VAL A 113 8.03 -7.61 -9.05
C VAL A 113 8.56 -9.03 -9.25
N VAL A 114 9.71 -9.37 -8.64
CA VAL A 114 10.30 -10.71 -8.71
C VAL A 114 9.35 -11.73 -8.07
N ILE A 115 8.86 -11.43 -6.86
CA ILE A 115 7.91 -12.32 -6.16
C ILE A 115 6.61 -12.43 -6.94
N TYR A 116 6.09 -11.33 -7.48
CA TYR A 116 4.89 -11.36 -8.33
C TYR A 116 5.06 -12.28 -9.55
N LYS A 117 6.23 -12.26 -10.20
CA LYS A 117 6.49 -13.15 -11.34
C LYS A 117 6.55 -14.63 -10.93
N ALA A 118 7.17 -14.92 -9.79
CA ALA A 118 7.33 -16.27 -9.25
C ALA A 118 6.07 -16.82 -8.55
N ALA A 119 5.15 -15.93 -8.15
CA ALA A 119 3.97 -16.27 -7.38
C ALA A 119 2.94 -17.09 -8.17
N SER A 120 2.21 -17.95 -7.45
CA SER A 120 1.04 -18.65 -7.96
C SER A 120 -0.09 -17.66 -8.32
N LYS A 121 -1.10 -18.11 -9.06
CA LYS A 121 -2.24 -17.27 -9.44
C LYS A 121 -2.97 -16.71 -8.22
N ASP A 122 -3.12 -17.51 -7.17
CA ASP A 122 -3.78 -17.11 -5.93
C ASP A 122 -2.94 -16.08 -5.15
N ASP A 123 -1.62 -16.26 -5.09
CA ASP A 123 -0.72 -15.34 -4.39
C ASP A 123 -0.61 -14.00 -5.12
N LYS A 124 -0.67 -13.98 -6.46
CA LYS A 124 -0.76 -12.75 -7.25
C LYS A 124 -2.01 -11.94 -6.87
N GLY A 125 -3.15 -12.62 -6.74
CA GLY A 125 -4.39 -11.99 -6.31
C GLY A 125 -4.28 -11.38 -4.91
N ARG A 126 -3.69 -12.12 -3.95
CA ARG A 126 -3.43 -11.64 -2.59
C ARG A 126 -2.53 -10.41 -2.60
N LEU A 127 -1.40 -10.49 -3.30
CA LEU A 127 -0.40 -9.43 -3.37
C LEU A 127 -0.98 -8.14 -3.95
N ILE A 128 -1.71 -8.21 -5.07
CA ILE A 128 -2.34 -7.04 -5.69
C ILE A 128 -3.42 -6.45 -4.79
N SER A 129 -4.29 -7.29 -4.20
CA SER A 129 -5.37 -6.82 -3.35
C SER A 129 -4.83 -6.10 -2.11
N PHE A 130 -3.78 -6.64 -1.48
CA PHE A 130 -3.15 -6.00 -0.33
C PHE A 130 -2.31 -4.78 -0.71
N PHE A 131 -1.70 -4.75 -1.89
CA PHE A 131 -1.06 -3.55 -2.42
C PHE A 131 -2.07 -2.42 -2.58
N LEU A 132 -3.21 -2.68 -3.21
CA LEU A 132 -4.28 -1.70 -3.37
C LEU A 132 -4.85 -1.25 -2.02
N ALA A 133 -5.05 -2.19 -1.09
CA ALA A 133 -5.49 -1.85 0.27
C ALA A 133 -4.46 -0.95 0.98
N GLY A 134 -3.18 -1.24 0.87
CA GLY A 134 -2.10 -0.40 1.41
C GLY A 134 -2.12 1.02 0.82
N THR A 135 -2.27 1.16 -0.51
CA THR A 135 -2.34 2.50 -1.15
C THR A 135 -3.55 3.32 -0.72
N ILE A 136 -4.64 2.69 -0.30
CA ILE A 136 -5.87 3.36 0.12
C ILE A 136 -5.83 3.67 1.61
N LEU A 137 -5.55 2.68 2.44
CA LEU A 137 -5.63 2.80 3.88
C LEU A 137 -4.52 3.68 4.45
N CYS A 138 -3.28 3.59 3.92
CA CYS A 138 -2.15 4.38 4.41
C CYS A 138 -2.27 5.89 4.12
N VAL A 139 -3.20 6.31 3.25
CA VAL A 139 -3.51 7.74 3.03
C VAL A 139 -4.53 8.27 4.02
N THR A 140 -5.21 7.41 4.78
CA THR A 140 -6.12 7.86 5.83
C THR A 140 -5.37 8.31 7.08
N ALA A 141 -5.83 9.38 7.74
CA ALA A 141 -5.17 9.93 8.92
C ALA A 141 -4.98 8.89 10.04
N GLY A 142 -5.96 8.00 10.24
CA GLY A 142 -5.90 6.96 11.28
C GLY A 142 -4.78 5.95 11.03
N VAL A 143 -4.70 5.38 9.83
CA VAL A 143 -3.67 4.37 9.50
C VAL A 143 -2.30 5.04 9.33
N ALA A 144 -2.23 6.23 8.74
CA ALA A 144 -0.99 7.00 8.63
C ALA A 144 -0.38 7.27 10.02
N GLY A 145 -1.19 7.66 11.01
CA GLY A 145 -0.73 7.87 12.38
C GLY A 145 -0.23 6.60 13.07
N MET A 146 -0.79 5.43 12.74
CA MET A 146 -0.30 4.15 13.26
C MET A 146 1.05 3.73 12.63
N LEU A 147 1.34 4.19 11.44
CA LEU A 147 2.53 3.85 10.65
C LEU A 147 3.55 5.01 10.57
N ASP A 148 3.41 6.02 11.44
CA ASP A 148 4.23 7.25 11.42
C ASP A 148 5.76 6.96 11.51
N GLY A 149 6.15 5.91 12.22
CA GLY A 149 7.56 5.47 12.30
C GLY A 149 8.08 4.68 11.08
N LEU A 150 7.23 4.34 10.11
CA LEU A 150 7.64 3.52 8.96
C LEU A 150 8.66 4.23 8.05
N PRO A 151 8.49 5.52 7.69
CA PRO A 151 9.48 6.24 6.89
C PRO A 151 10.83 6.36 7.58
N ASP A 152 10.84 6.59 8.90
CA ASP A 152 12.07 6.71 9.68
C ASP A 152 12.83 5.37 9.70
N LEU A 153 12.12 4.26 9.82
CA LEU A 153 12.70 2.94 9.73
C LEU A 153 13.31 2.67 8.34
N ILE A 154 12.64 3.04 7.28
CA ILE A 154 13.14 2.89 5.91
C ILE A 154 14.35 3.80 5.66
N ASN A 155 14.29 5.04 6.12
CA ASN A 155 15.39 6.00 6.00
C ASN A 155 16.63 5.54 6.80
N SER A 156 16.44 4.97 8.00
CA SER A 156 17.52 4.43 8.82
C SER A 156 18.16 3.18 8.20
N LEU A 157 17.37 2.32 7.55
CA LEU A 157 17.88 1.19 6.77
C LEU A 157 18.72 1.66 5.58
N GLY A 158 18.26 2.69 4.87
CA GLY A 158 19.00 3.30 3.77
C GLY A 158 20.35 3.86 4.22
N LEU A 159 20.35 4.63 5.31
CA LEU A 159 21.57 5.19 5.90
C LEU A 159 22.53 4.10 6.37
N SER A 160 22.02 3.03 6.99
CA SER A 160 22.82 1.89 7.43
C SER A 160 23.46 1.17 6.24
N GLY A 161 22.72 1.02 5.13
CA GLY A 161 23.26 0.45 3.89
C GLY A 161 24.37 1.31 3.29
N ARG A 162 24.18 2.64 3.24
CA ARG A 162 25.21 3.58 2.81
C ARG A 162 26.46 3.49 3.67
N ASN A 163 26.32 3.56 4.99
CA ASN A 163 27.43 3.46 5.91
C ASN A 163 28.21 2.13 5.78
N ALA A 164 27.52 1.03 5.48
CA ALA A 164 28.16 -0.27 5.24
C ALA A 164 29.01 -0.27 3.96
N LEU A 165 28.57 0.45 2.93
CA LEU A 165 29.31 0.60 1.67
C LEU A 165 30.51 1.56 1.81
N GLU A 166 30.35 2.65 2.55
CA GLU A 166 31.41 3.64 2.78
C GLU A 166 32.48 3.16 3.78
N ARG A 167 32.14 2.23 4.70
CA ARG A 167 33.05 1.74 5.75
C ARG A 167 34.15 0.81 5.23
N ASN A 168 34.06 0.36 4.00
CA ASN A 168 35.03 -0.52 3.35
C ASN A 168 35.95 0.24 2.37
N VAL A 169 35.97 1.56 2.40
CA VAL A 169 36.92 2.45 1.74
C VAL A 169 37.74 3.14 2.81
#